data_27387846dee4ed089d80e09130c8b4a9
#
_entry.id   27387846dee4ed089d80e09130c8b4a9
#
_cell.length_a   1.000
_cell.length_b   1.000
_cell.length_c   1.000
_cell.angle_alpha   90.00
_cell.angle_beta   90.00
_cell.angle_gamma   90.00
#
_symmetry.space_group_name_H-M   'P 1'
#
loop_
_entity.id
_entity.type
_entity.pdbx_description
1 polymer ?
#
loop_
_entity_poly.entity_id
_entity_poly.type
_entity_poly.pdbx_seq_one_letter_code
_entity_poly.pdbx_strand_id
1 'polypeptide(L)'
;MNSAGHPEATAHRGLELTPFRGLRYDPDRVGSLAAVTSPPYDVVVRPDGLLHLESADPHNIVRLILPQAATPEERHRQAARTLRRWLAEGVLTTDPEPGLYVYEQRADDGLLQRGIIGALRVSDPDERVVLPHEDVMPHVVADRAALMRATWTNLEPLLLTYRGDDTTAATSALVEHTAGQPPLLATTTEDGYHHRLWSVTDPGAVARVRAELARHQALIADGHHRWATYRTLRAEHPSPSPWDHGLVLLVDTVRYPLRVRAIHRLLHDLPVGDAVSALDGHFRVRRLETPPAESLSTLAEAAATGNAFLLAGDGAFHLVDRPDPALLARTVPADRPEAWRTLDATVLHSTLLAHVWHVPDDSAAHVSYIHDTAATVEKAERDGGTAVLMHPVREEVVRELARQGVTMPRKSTSFGPKPASGLVLRALDG
;
A
#
# COMPACT_ATOMS: atom_id res chain seq x y z
N MET A 1 -38.90 -23.57 -32.35
CA MET A 1 -38.90 -23.14 -30.96
C MET A 1 -37.48 -23.37 -30.42
N ASN A 2 -36.63 -22.35 -30.55
CA ASN A 2 -35.26 -22.39 -30.03
C ASN A 2 -35.29 -21.66 -28.69
N SER A 3 -35.15 -22.37 -27.60
CA SER A 3 -34.88 -21.80 -26.29
C SER A 3 -33.41 -21.40 -26.24
N ALA A 4 -33.16 -20.10 -26.32
CA ALA A 4 -31.87 -19.53 -26.03
C ALA A 4 -31.59 -19.76 -24.54
N GLY A 5 -30.63 -20.64 -24.22
CA GLY A 5 -30.11 -20.79 -22.87
C GLY A 5 -29.48 -19.48 -22.43
N HIS A 6 -29.97 -18.93 -21.32
CA HIS A 6 -29.28 -17.88 -20.60
C HIS A 6 -27.92 -18.45 -20.15
N PRO A 7 -26.82 -17.73 -20.33
CA PRO A 7 -25.56 -18.14 -19.70
C PRO A 7 -25.79 -18.15 -18.17
N GLU A 8 -25.56 -19.32 -17.54
CA GLU A 8 -25.49 -19.45 -16.10
C GLU A 8 -24.54 -18.36 -15.57
N ALA A 9 -25.06 -17.52 -14.68
CA ALA A 9 -24.24 -16.56 -13.96
C ALA A 9 -23.17 -17.36 -13.22
N THR A 10 -21.93 -17.28 -13.69
CA THR A 10 -20.76 -17.83 -13.00
C THR A 10 -20.79 -17.27 -11.59
N ALA A 11 -21.02 -18.12 -10.61
CA ALA A 11 -21.01 -17.74 -9.20
C ALA A 11 -19.66 -17.05 -8.94
N HIS A 12 -19.70 -15.76 -8.66
CA HIS A 12 -18.50 -14.98 -8.35
C HIS A 12 -17.83 -15.63 -7.14
N ARG A 13 -16.67 -16.25 -7.38
CA ARG A 13 -15.78 -16.67 -6.28
C ARG A 13 -15.30 -15.40 -5.59
N GLY A 14 -15.45 -15.32 -4.28
CA GLY A 14 -14.91 -14.22 -3.47
C GLY A 14 -13.56 -14.56 -2.85
N LEU A 15 -13.27 -13.91 -1.74
CA LEU A 15 -12.00 -14.07 -1.02
C LEU A 15 -11.96 -15.44 -0.33
N GLU A 16 -11.00 -16.28 -0.69
CA GLU A 16 -10.76 -17.58 -0.08
C GLU A 16 -9.54 -17.50 0.86
N LEU A 17 -9.77 -17.17 2.12
CA LEU A 17 -8.72 -17.03 3.13
C LEU A 17 -8.53 -18.37 3.87
N THR A 18 -7.28 -18.81 3.97
CA THR A 18 -6.91 -20.11 4.57
C THR A 18 -6.01 -19.88 5.78
N PRO A 19 -6.20 -20.64 6.88
CA PRO A 19 -5.29 -20.62 8.01
C PRO A 19 -3.92 -21.20 7.61
N PHE A 20 -2.87 -20.76 8.30
CA PHE A 20 -1.50 -21.24 8.10
C PHE A 20 -0.73 -21.24 9.42
N ARG A 21 0.37 -21.97 9.46
CA ARG A 21 1.29 -21.97 10.62
C ARG A 21 2.23 -20.76 10.48
N GLY A 22 2.05 -19.75 11.33
CA GLY A 22 2.84 -18.54 11.33
C GLY A 22 4.28 -18.80 11.72
N LEU A 23 5.21 -18.16 11.01
CA LEU A 23 6.62 -18.11 11.38
C LEU A 23 6.87 -16.78 12.08
N ARG A 24 7.32 -16.82 13.35
CA ARG A 24 7.44 -15.62 14.20
C ARG A 24 8.74 -15.63 14.99
N TYR A 25 9.20 -14.45 15.40
CA TYR A 25 10.31 -14.34 16.33
C TYR A 25 9.96 -14.98 17.69
N ASP A 26 10.94 -15.69 18.25
CA ASP A 26 10.94 -16.09 19.64
C ASP A 26 11.40 -14.89 20.49
N PRO A 27 10.53 -14.33 21.37
CA PRO A 27 10.88 -13.15 22.18
C PRO A 27 12.10 -13.35 23.08
N ASP A 28 12.39 -14.61 23.47
CA ASP A 28 13.52 -14.93 24.35
C ASP A 28 14.86 -14.98 23.57
N ARG A 29 14.81 -14.90 22.24
CA ARG A 29 15.97 -14.99 21.35
C ARG A 29 16.37 -13.66 20.70
N VAL A 30 15.57 -12.62 20.88
CA VAL A 30 15.80 -11.28 20.30
C VAL A 30 15.84 -10.22 21.41
N GLY A 31 16.51 -9.11 21.16
CA GLY A 31 16.60 -8.01 22.14
C GLY A 31 15.24 -7.39 22.46
N SER A 32 14.45 -7.14 21.42
CA SER A 32 13.04 -6.77 21.55
C SER A 32 12.33 -6.99 20.22
N LEU A 33 11.01 -7.23 20.26
CA LEU A 33 10.21 -7.33 19.04
C LEU A 33 10.23 -6.03 18.22
N ALA A 34 10.32 -4.87 18.87
CA ALA A 34 10.46 -3.59 18.17
C ALA A 34 11.75 -3.51 17.35
N ALA A 35 12.88 -3.94 17.93
CA ALA A 35 14.18 -3.88 17.28
C ALA A 35 14.32 -4.83 16.08
N VAL A 36 13.51 -5.90 16.00
CA VAL A 36 13.54 -6.85 14.87
C VAL A 36 12.44 -6.57 13.83
N THR A 37 11.53 -5.65 14.13
CA THR A 37 10.43 -5.23 13.25
C THR A 37 10.90 -4.11 12.31
N SER A 38 10.28 -3.99 11.16
CA SER A 38 10.58 -2.94 10.17
C SER A 38 9.29 -2.46 9.50
N PRO A 39 9.23 -1.23 9.02
CA PRO A 39 8.27 -0.87 7.99
C PRO A 39 8.39 -1.79 6.76
N PRO A 40 7.37 -1.88 5.89
CA PRO A 40 7.47 -2.61 4.63
C PRO A 40 8.62 -2.10 3.75
N TYR A 41 9.16 -2.99 2.90
CA TYR A 41 10.35 -2.70 2.10
C TYR A 41 10.26 -1.43 1.24
N ASP A 42 9.07 -1.08 0.78
CA ASP A 42 8.82 0.10 -0.08
C ASP A 42 8.72 1.42 0.71
N VAL A 43 8.72 1.36 2.03
CA VAL A 43 8.79 2.51 2.93
C VAL A 43 10.24 2.84 3.31
N VAL A 44 11.11 1.83 3.39
CA VAL A 44 12.54 1.98 3.73
C VAL A 44 13.31 2.40 2.47
N VAL A 45 13.15 3.67 2.07
CA VAL A 45 13.67 4.15 0.78
C VAL A 45 15.03 4.85 0.88
N ARG A 46 15.49 5.20 2.09
CA ARG A 46 16.76 5.91 2.29
C ARG A 46 17.84 4.97 2.86
N PRO A 47 19.10 5.11 2.38
CA PRO A 47 20.20 4.29 2.89
C PRO A 47 20.45 4.43 4.40
N ASP A 48 20.29 5.64 4.96
CA ASP A 48 20.41 5.88 6.40
C ASP A 48 19.30 5.16 7.20
N GLY A 49 18.08 5.12 6.69
CA GLY A 49 16.98 4.36 7.31
C GLY A 49 17.24 2.85 7.29
N LEU A 50 17.77 2.32 6.19
CA LEU A 50 18.16 0.91 6.12
C LEU A 50 19.27 0.58 7.12
N LEU A 51 20.33 1.39 7.17
CA LEU A 51 21.45 1.21 8.09
C LEU A 51 21.00 1.29 9.56
N HIS A 52 20.08 2.21 9.86
CA HIS A 52 19.49 2.32 11.20
C HIS A 52 18.79 1.02 11.60
N LEU A 53 17.93 0.46 10.76
CA LEU A 53 17.24 -0.80 11.01
C LEU A 53 18.20 -1.98 11.13
N GLU A 54 19.21 -2.06 10.27
CA GLU A 54 20.24 -3.12 10.34
C GLU A 54 21.08 -3.06 11.62
N SER A 55 21.27 -1.86 12.19
CA SER A 55 22.04 -1.66 13.44
C SER A 55 21.20 -1.80 14.70
N ALA A 56 19.87 -1.70 14.61
CA ALA A 56 18.97 -1.85 15.76
C ALA A 56 19.05 -3.25 16.38
N ASP A 57 19.08 -4.30 15.54
CA ASP A 57 19.26 -5.69 15.98
C ASP A 57 19.85 -6.53 14.83
N PRO A 58 20.77 -7.48 15.09
CA PRO A 58 21.30 -8.40 14.07
C PRO A 58 20.22 -9.29 13.42
N HIS A 59 19.06 -9.41 14.06
CA HIS A 59 17.91 -10.17 13.56
C HIS A 59 16.79 -9.28 12.99
N ASN A 60 17.04 -7.97 12.74
CA ASN A 60 16.00 -7.13 12.13
C ASN A 60 15.58 -7.70 10.77
N ILE A 61 14.24 -7.78 10.58
CA ILE A 61 13.62 -8.38 9.37
C ILE A 61 14.06 -7.69 8.07
N VAL A 62 14.55 -6.46 8.13
CA VAL A 62 15.05 -5.71 6.98
C VAL A 62 16.13 -6.49 6.22
N ARG A 63 16.92 -7.32 6.94
CA ARG A 63 17.95 -8.20 6.33
C ARG A 63 17.39 -9.28 5.42
N LEU A 64 16.09 -9.60 5.57
CA LEU A 64 15.38 -10.55 4.69
C LEU A 64 14.61 -9.81 3.59
N ILE A 65 13.97 -8.67 3.88
CA ILE A 65 13.12 -7.96 2.92
C ILE A 65 13.89 -7.02 1.99
N LEU A 66 15.05 -6.49 2.46
CA LEU A 66 15.96 -5.61 1.72
C LEU A 66 17.43 -6.05 1.87
N PRO A 67 17.77 -7.30 1.55
CA PRO A 67 19.14 -7.81 1.71
C PRO A 67 20.13 -7.01 0.87
N GLN A 68 21.34 -6.80 1.40
CA GLN A 68 22.38 -6.01 0.77
C GLN A 68 23.53 -6.90 0.29
N ALA A 69 23.85 -6.86 -1.02
CA ALA A 69 25.02 -7.49 -1.62
C ALA A 69 25.34 -6.83 -2.97
N ALA A 70 26.47 -7.19 -3.57
CA ALA A 70 26.96 -6.59 -4.81
C ALA A 70 26.03 -6.89 -6.02
N THR A 71 25.40 -8.08 -6.05
CA THR A 71 24.49 -8.47 -7.13
C THR A 71 23.10 -8.85 -6.59
N PRO A 72 22.06 -8.75 -7.42
CA PRO A 72 20.71 -9.20 -7.03
C PRO A 72 20.68 -10.66 -6.59
N GLU A 73 21.36 -11.55 -7.32
CA GLU A 73 21.39 -12.99 -7.02
C GLU A 73 22.08 -13.27 -5.67
N GLU A 74 23.13 -12.53 -5.34
CA GLU A 74 23.79 -12.67 -4.04
C GLU A 74 22.92 -12.13 -2.91
N ARG A 75 22.20 -11.04 -3.13
CA ARG A 75 21.22 -10.52 -2.15
C ARG A 75 20.17 -11.58 -1.79
N HIS A 76 19.57 -12.23 -2.79
CA HIS A 76 18.56 -13.25 -2.57
C HIS A 76 19.14 -14.50 -1.87
N ARG A 77 20.34 -14.93 -2.26
CA ARG A 77 21.05 -16.04 -1.57
C ARG A 77 21.39 -15.69 -0.12
N GLN A 78 21.79 -14.45 0.15
CA GLN A 78 22.06 -13.98 1.51
C GLN A 78 20.81 -14.01 2.37
N ALA A 79 19.66 -13.49 1.89
CA ALA A 79 18.41 -13.57 2.60
C ALA A 79 18.02 -15.02 2.94
N ALA A 80 18.15 -15.92 1.97
CA ALA A 80 17.86 -17.34 2.19
C ALA A 80 18.80 -18.00 3.21
N ARG A 81 20.10 -17.67 3.20
CA ARG A 81 21.07 -18.16 4.22
C ARG A 81 20.72 -17.60 5.61
N THR A 82 20.40 -16.32 5.68
CA THR A 82 20.02 -15.64 6.93
C THR A 82 18.76 -16.26 7.53
N LEU A 83 17.73 -16.48 6.71
CA LEU A 83 16.48 -17.09 7.16
C LEU A 83 16.73 -18.53 7.70
N ARG A 84 17.45 -19.37 6.96
CA ARG A 84 17.79 -20.74 7.42
C ARG A 84 18.58 -20.73 8.73
N ARG A 85 19.51 -19.79 8.88
CA ARG A 85 20.28 -19.62 10.12
C ARG A 85 19.35 -19.25 11.28
N TRP A 86 18.48 -18.26 11.12
CA TRP A 86 17.54 -17.85 12.17
C TRP A 86 16.58 -18.96 12.58
N LEU A 87 16.16 -19.80 11.63
CA LEU A 87 15.38 -21.00 11.93
C LEU A 87 16.20 -22.04 12.74
N ALA A 88 17.44 -22.32 12.31
CA ALA A 88 18.30 -23.28 13.00
C ALA A 88 18.71 -22.81 14.40
N GLU A 89 18.84 -21.52 14.63
CA GLU A 89 19.17 -20.90 15.91
C GLU A 89 17.92 -20.72 16.81
N GLY A 90 16.71 -21.01 16.30
CA GLY A 90 15.46 -20.83 17.01
C GLY A 90 15.06 -19.37 17.20
N VAL A 91 15.68 -18.44 16.46
CA VAL A 91 15.29 -17.00 16.43
C VAL A 91 13.90 -16.83 15.82
N LEU A 92 13.62 -17.61 14.76
CA LEU A 92 12.30 -17.75 14.19
C LEU A 92 11.76 -19.16 14.47
N THR A 93 10.50 -19.22 14.90
CA THR A 93 9.81 -20.45 15.24
C THR A 93 8.47 -20.54 14.54
N THR A 94 8.06 -21.76 14.17
CA THR A 94 6.77 -22.00 13.53
C THR A 94 5.71 -22.31 14.58
N ASP A 95 4.55 -21.70 14.48
CA ASP A 95 3.42 -21.97 15.37
C ASP A 95 2.98 -23.45 15.32
N PRO A 96 2.57 -24.04 16.44
CA PRO A 96 2.24 -25.47 16.52
C PRO A 96 1.01 -25.85 15.68
N GLU A 97 0.07 -24.94 15.51
CA GLU A 97 -1.19 -25.16 14.81
C GLU A 97 -1.44 -24.10 13.74
N PRO A 98 -2.13 -24.45 12.64
CA PRO A 98 -2.54 -23.47 11.65
C PRO A 98 -3.64 -22.57 12.20
N GLY A 99 -3.53 -21.26 11.99
CA GLY A 99 -4.51 -20.27 12.42
C GLY A 99 -4.65 -19.11 11.43
N LEU A 100 -5.69 -18.34 11.62
CA LEU A 100 -5.76 -16.97 11.16
C LEU A 100 -5.20 -16.07 12.28
N TYR A 101 -4.71 -14.89 11.92
CA TYR A 101 -4.18 -13.96 12.91
C TYR A 101 -4.96 -12.66 12.89
N VAL A 102 -5.45 -12.23 14.05
CA VAL A 102 -5.95 -10.87 14.21
C VAL A 102 -4.76 -9.96 14.45
N TYR A 103 -4.66 -8.91 13.68
CA TYR A 103 -3.62 -7.89 13.80
C TYR A 103 -4.23 -6.53 14.10
N GLU A 104 -3.68 -5.86 15.08
CA GLU A 104 -4.00 -4.48 15.44
C GLU A 104 -2.78 -3.59 15.29
N GLN A 105 -3.01 -2.40 14.73
CA GLN A 105 -2.07 -1.31 14.71
C GLN A 105 -2.76 -0.04 15.20
N ARG A 106 -2.21 0.59 16.22
CA ARG A 106 -2.77 1.79 16.84
C ARG A 106 -1.71 2.88 16.92
N ALA A 107 -2.08 4.11 16.58
CA ALA A 107 -1.26 5.30 16.79
C ALA A 107 -1.80 6.13 17.97
N ASP A 108 -0.95 6.97 18.56
CA ASP A 108 -1.31 7.83 19.69
C ASP A 108 -2.35 8.91 19.32
N ASP A 109 -2.46 9.24 18.03
CA ASP A 109 -3.45 10.20 17.51
C ASP A 109 -4.87 9.61 17.37
N GLY A 110 -5.09 8.40 17.90
CA GLY A 110 -6.39 7.70 17.90
C GLY A 110 -6.64 6.84 16.66
N LEU A 111 -5.72 6.79 15.69
CA LEU A 111 -5.86 5.88 14.56
C LEU A 111 -5.84 4.43 15.07
N LEU A 112 -6.82 3.66 14.66
CA LEU A 112 -6.94 2.23 14.94
C LEU A 112 -7.19 1.48 13.63
N GLN A 113 -6.31 0.54 13.31
CA GLN A 113 -6.51 -0.44 12.25
C GLN A 113 -6.54 -1.84 12.87
N ARG A 114 -7.55 -2.61 12.51
CA ARG A 114 -7.64 -4.05 12.82
C ARG A 114 -8.02 -4.82 11.58
N GLY A 115 -7.50 -6.04 11.48
CA GLY A 115 -7.82 -6.92 10.38
C GLY A 115 -7.38 -8.34 10.65
N ILE A 116 -7.59 -9.21 9.65
CA ILE A 116 -7.22 -10.62 9.70
C ILE A 116 -6.07 -10.88 8.72
N ILE A 117 -4.99 -11.49 9.23
CA ILE A 117 -3.91 -12.03 8.43
C ILE A 117 -4.19 -13.51 8.15
N GLY A 118 -4.03 -13.91 6.88
CA GLY A 118 -4.20 -15.29 6.44
C GLY A 118 -3.52 -15.52 5.10
N ALA A 119 -3.56 -16.76 4.63
CA ALA A 119 -3.11 -17.16 3.30
C ALA A 119 -4.30 -17.04 2.32
N LEU A 120 -4.31 -16.00 1.48
CA LEU A 120 -5.36 -15.74 0.51
C LEU A 120 -5.05 -16.49 -0.79
N ARG A 121 -6.06 -17.18 -1.36
CA ARG A 121 -5.94 -17.78 -2.69
C ARG A 121 -5.59 -16.68 -3.71
N VAL A 122 -4.56 -16.95 -4.49
CA VAL A 122 -4.14 -16.07 -5.59
C VAL A 122 -5.12 -16.27 -6.75
N SER A 123 -5.97 -15.27 -6.99
CA SER A 123 -6.98 -15.28 -8.05
C SER A 123 -6.41 -14.77 -9.37
N ASP A 124 -7.00 -15.23 -10.48
CA ASP A 124 -6.73 -14.66 -11.80
C ASP A 124 -7.43 -13.29 -11.95
N PRO A 125 -6.90 -12.39 -12.80
CA PRO A 125 -7.51 -11.06 -13.00
C PRO A 125 -8.98 -11.11 -13.42
N ASP A 126 -9.32 -12.08 -14.27
CA ASP A 126 -10.67 -12.22 -14.82
C ASP A 126 -11.68 -12.64 -13.75
N GLU A 127 -11.24 -13.27 -12.66
CA GLU A 127 -12.08 -13.59 -11.51
C GLU A 127 -12.52 -12.32 -10.75
N ARG A 128 -11.75 -11.23 -10.85
CA ARG A 128 -12.03 -9.92 -10.22
C ARG A 128 -12.24 -9.99 -8.72
N VAL A 129 -11.59 -10.93 -8.04
CA VAL A 129 -11.66 -11.12 -6.59
C VAL A 129 -10.78 -10.12 -5.87
N VAL A 130 -9.56 -9.92 -6.38
CA VAL A 130 -8.59 -8.93 -5.87
C VAL A 130 -8.37 -7.87 -6.95
N LEU A 131 -8.63 -6.62 -6.60
CA LEU A 131 -8.70 -5.48 -7.50
C LEU A 131 -7.46 -4.61 -7.35
N PRO A 132 -6.53 -4.59 -8.31
CA PRO A 132 -5.44 -3.63 -8.33
C PRO A 132 -5.95 -2.27 -8.81
N HIS A 133 -5.32 -1.19 -8.34
CA HIS A 133 -5.61 0.18 -8.78
C HIS A 133 -4.37 0.92 -9.29
N GLU A 134 -3.20 0.29 -9.26
CA GLU A 134 -1.93 0.85 -9.73
C GLU A 134 -1.17 -0.18 -10.58
N ASP A 135 -0.45 0.30 -11.59
CA ASP A 135 0.42 -0.52 -12.43
C ASP A 135 1.69 -0.94 -11.70
N VAL A 136 2.24 -2.07 -12.09
CA VAL A 136 3.46 -2.64 -11.50
C VAL A 136 4.65 -2.54 -12.45
N MET A 137 5.83 -2.40 -11.87
CA MET A 137 7.10 -2.39 -12.61
C MET A 137 7.62 -3.83 -12.77
N PRO A 138 7.79 -4.35 -14.01
CA PRO A 138 8.19 -5.74 -14.24
C PRO A 138 9.50 -6.15 -13.54
N HIS A 139 10.49 -5.25 -13.49
CA HIS A 139 11.77 -5.52 -12.83
C HIS A 139 11.64 -5.67 -11.31
N VAL A 140 10.72 -4.92 -10.67
CA VAL A 140 10.43 -5.06 -9.23
C VAL A 140 9.72 -6.37 -8.96
N VAL A 141 8.77 -6.76 -9.81
CA VAL A 141 8.09 -8.06 -9.71
C VAL A 141 9.10 -9.21 -9.84
N ALA A 142 10.00 -9.14 -10.82
CA ALA A 142 11.04 -10.13 -11.03
C ALA A 142 12.00 -10.26 -9.84
N ASP A 143 12.44 -9.14 -9.26
CA ASP A 143 13.30 -9.12 -8.07
C ASP A 143 12.60 -9.74 -6.85
N ARG A 144 11.33 -9.35 -6.59
CA ARG A 144 10.54 -9.94 -5.48
C ARG A 144 10.26 -11.42 -5.70
N ALA A 145 10.03 -11.86 -6.94
CA ALA A 145 9.86 -13.28 -7.26
C ALA A 145 11.14 -14.07 -7.00
N ALA A 146 12.30 -13.55 -7.39
CA ALA A 146 13.59 -14.19 -7.13
C ALA A 146 13.88 -14.30 -5.62
N LEU A 147 13.61 -13.24 -4.84
CA LEU A 147 13.73 -13.27 -3.38
C LEU A 147 12.82 -14.35 -2.77
N MET A 148 11.57 -14.41 -3.19
CA MET A 148 10.58 -15.35 -2.64
C MET A 148 10.90 -16.79 -3.01
N ARG A 149 11.39 -17.06 -4.25
CA ARG A 149 11.91 -18.39 -4.64
C ARG A 149 13.10 -18.80 -3.78
N ALA A 150 14.03 -17.88 -3.50
CA ALA A 150 15.21 -18.16 -2.70
C ALA A 150 14.88 -18.46 -1.23
N THR A 151 13.91 -17.75 -0.65
CA THR A 151 13.55 -17.87 0.76
C THR A 151 12.42 -18.85 1.04
N TRP A 152 11.64 -19.26 0.04
CA TRP A 152 10.43 -20.09 0.22
C TRP A 152 9.49 -19.52 1.29
N THR A 153 9.37 -18.20 1.35
CA THR A 153 8.63 -17.53 2.42
C THR A 153 7.96 -16.26 1.92
N ASN A 154 6.71 -16.05 2.29
CA ASN A 154 6.08 -14.75 2.22
C ASN A 154 6.54 -13.94 3.44
N LEU A 155 7.44 -12.98 3.23
CA LEU A 155 8.13 -12.23 4.29
C LEU A 155 7.29 -11.08 4.87
N GLU A 156 6.28 -10.62 4.14
CA GLU A 156 5.49 -9.43 4.47
C GLU A 156 4.05 -9.62 4.00
N PRO A 157 3.03 -9.30 4.82
CA PRO A 157 1.64 -9.33 4.37
C PRO A 157 1.35 -8.17 3.40
N LEU A 158 0.53 -8.42 2.38
CA LEU A 158 -0.11 -7.35 1.62
C LEU A 158 -1.20 -6.71 2.45
N LEU A 159 -1.44 -5.41 2.25
CA LEU A 159 -2.61 -4.73 2.80
C LEU A 159 -3.74 -4.75 1.77
N LEU A 160 -4.77 -5.49 2.04
CA LEU A 160 -5.99 -5.56 1.25
C LEU A 160 -7.16 -5.00 2.06
N THR A 161 -8.09 -4.33 1.38
CA THR A 161 -9.30 -3.81 2.02
C THR A 161 -10.54 -4.38 1.35
N TYR A 162 -11.54 -4.71 2.17
CA TYR A 162 -12.88 -5.04 1.71
C TYR A 162 -13.90 -4.15 2.43
N ARG A 163 -15.10 -4.05 1.89
CA ARG A 163 -16.21 -3.39 2.56
C ARG A 163 -17.12 -4.48 3.13
N GLY A 164 -17.11 -4.61 4.45
CA GLY A 164 -18.09 -5.40 5.16
C GLY A 164 -19.49 -4.85 4.95
N ASP A 165 -20.50 -5.70 5.06
CA ASP A 165 -21.89 -5.30 5.11
C ASP A 165 -22.44 -5.42 6.53
N ASP A 166 -23.55 -4.75 6.83
CA ASP A 166 -24.17 -4.76 8.17
C ASP A 166 -24.69 -6.15 8.57
N THR A 167 -24.86 -7.04 7.60
CA THR A 167 -25.40 -8.40 7.80
C THR A 167 -24.35 -9.44 8.10
N THR A 168 -23.06 -9.10 7.96
CA THR A 168 -21.91 -10.03 7.98
C THR A 168 -20.93 -9.73 9.10
N ALA A 169 -21.43 -9.50 10.28
CA ALA A 169 -20.62 -9.16 11.44
C ALA A 169 -19.71 -10.29 11.97
N ALA A 170 -19.69 -11.49 11.34
CA ALA A 170 -18.94 -12.63 11.89
C ALA A 170 -17.44 -12.38 11.93
N THR A 171 -16.85 -11.84 10.84
CA THR A 171 -15.42 -11.52 10.78
C THR A 171 -15.07 -10.37 11.69
N SER A 172 -15.83 -9.27 11.62
CA SER A 172 -15.62 -8.12 12.49
C SER A 172 -15.89 -8.42 13.95
N ALA A 173 -16.92 -9.23 14.27
CA ALA A 173 -17.20 -9.67 15.63
C ALA A 173 -16.07 -10.56 16.17
N LEU A 174 -15.52 -11.47 15.35
CA LEU A 174 -14.35 -12.26 15.73
C LEU A 174 -13.14 -11.37 16.02
N VAL A 175 -12.86 -10.39 15.15
CA VAL A 175 -11.75 -9.45 15.32
C VAL A 175 -11.89 -8.70 16.66
N GLU A 176 -13.07 -8.16 16.94
CA GLU A 176 -13.34 -7.42 18.19
C GLU A 176 -13.23 -8.32 19.42
N HIS A 177 -13.87 -9.51 19.38
CA HIS A 177 -13.81 -10.47 20.46
C HIS A 177 -12.36 -10.89 20.76
N THR A 178 -11.59 -11.21 19.73
CA THR A 178 -10.19 -11.63 19.83
C THR A 178 -9.30 -10.50 20.36
N ALA A 179 -9.50 -9.28 19.91
CA ALA A 179 -8.75 -8.10 20.35
C ALA A 179 -8.99 -7.75 21.83
N GLY A 180 -10.06 -8.24 22.43
CA GLY A 180 -10.35 -8.15 23.87
C GLY A 180 -9.59 -9.16 24.73
N GLN A 181 -8.89 -10.14 24.12
CA GLN A 181 -8.11 -11.16 24.83
C GLN A 181 -6.64 -10.74 24.99
N PRO A 182 -5.85 -11.38 25.84
CA PRO A 182 -4.41 -11.19 25.87
C PRO A 182 -3.78 -11.50 24.49
N PRO A 183 -2.94 -10.61 23.95
CA PRO A 183 -2.31 -10.84 22.66
C PRO A 183 -1.22 -11.92 22.73
N LEU A 184 -1.01 -12.60 21.61
CA LEU A 184 0.11 -13.51 21.41
C LEU A 184 1.46 -12.78 21.45
N LEU A 185 1.49 -11.57 20.88
CA LEU A 185 2.60 -10.61 21.00
C LEU A 185 2.09 -9.17 20.99
N ALA A 186 2.85 -8.30 21.62
CA ALA A 186 2.64 -6.85 21.58
C ALA A 186 4.00 -6.15 21.53
N THR A 187 4.08 -5.07 20.75
CA THR A 187 5.28 -4.23 20.66
C THR A 187 4.91 -2.81 20.25
N THR A 188 5.82 -1.87 20.51
CA THR A 188 5.71 -0.48 20.04
C THR A 188 6.94 -0.15 19.23
N THR A 189 6.76 0.24 17.97
CA THR A 189 7.84 0.61 17.07
C THR A 189 8.25 2.08 17.26
N GLU A 190 9.44 2.47 16.79
CA GLU A 190 9.99 3.82 16.97
C GLU A 190 9.13 4.93 16.35
N ASP A 191 8.35 4.62 15.35
CA ASP A 191 7.38 5.52 14.71
C ASP A 191 6.11 5.75 15.55
N GLY A 192 6.06 5.21 16.79
CA GLY A 192 4.98 5.40 17.75
C GLY A 192 3.77 4.50 17.53
N TYR A 193 3.84 3.55 16.60
CA TYR A 193 2.74 2.59 16.45
C TYR A 193 2.82 1.46 17.46
N HIS A 194 1.69 1.17 18.11
CA HIS A 194 1.48 0.00 18.95
C HIS A 194 0.92 -1.14 18.10
N HIS A 195 1.60 -2.27 18.09
CA HIS A 195 1.22 -3.47 17.35
C HIS A 195 0.82 -4.58 18.29
N ARG A 196 -0.26 -5.29 17.96
CA ARG A 196 -0.71 -6.50 18.68
C ARG A 196 -1.10 -7.56 17.68
N LEU A 197 -0.83 -8.82 18.03
CA LEU A 197 -1.17 -9.98 17.22
C LEU A 197 -1.81 -11.06 18.11
N TRP A 198 -2.86 -11.69 17.60
CA TRP A 198 -3.55 -12.83 18.24
C TRP A 198 -3.66 -13.94 17.22
N SER A 199 -3.65 -15.20 17.68
CA SER A 199 -3.90 -16.38 16.84
C SER A 199 -5.35 -16.86 17.04
N VAL A 200 -6.01 -17.26 15.96
CA VAL A 200 -7.35 -17.83 15.94
C VAL A 200 -7.25 -19.22 15.30
N THR A 201 -7.27 -20.26 16.13
CA THR A 201 -7.13 -21.66 15.70
C THR A 201 -8.45 -22.43 15.77
N ASP A 202 -9.53 -21.86 16.35
CA ASP A 202 -10.83 -22.52 16.39
C ASP A 202 -11.39 -22.78 14.99
N PRO A 203 -11.59 -24.05 14.57
CA PRO A 203 -12.05 -24.38 13.24
C PRO A 203 -13.42 -23.78 12.88
N GLY A 204 -14.31 -23.66 13.90
CA GLY A 204 -15.64 -23.09 13.72
C GLY A 204 -15.57 -21.58 13.42
N ALA A 205 -14.71 -20.83 14.12
CA ALA A 205 -14.48 -19.42 13.86
C ALA A 205 -13.86 -19.21 12.48
N VAL A 206 -12.83 -19.99 12.13
CA VAL A 206 -12.19 -19.97 10.81
C VAL A 206 -13.20 -20.25 9.69
N ALA A 207 -14.07 -21.25 9.85
CA ALA A 207 -15.09 -21.59 8.85
C ALA A 207 -16.09 -20.43 8.64
N ARG A 208 -16.53 -19.75 9.72
CA ARG A 208 -17.43 -18.59 9.62
C ARG A 208 -16.77 -17.42 8.87
N VAL A 209 -15.52 -17.09 9.18
CA VAL A 209 -14.74 -16.05 8.47
C VAL A 209 -14.64 -16.37 6.99
N ARG A 210 -14.28 -17.62 6.65
CA ARG A 210 -14.16 -18.07 5.25
C ARG A 210 -15.48 -17.96 4.50
N ALA A 211 -16.59 -18.37 5.11
CA ALA A 211 -17.91 -18.31 4.49
C ALA A 211 -18.37 -16.87 4.24
N GLU A 212 -18.01 -15.94 5.13
CA GLU A 212 -18.30 -14.52 4.94
C GLU A 212 -17.44 -13.91 3.83
N LEU A 213 -16.12 -14.05 3.93
CA LEU A 213 -15.17 -13.48 2.98
C LEU A 213 -15.37 -13.99 1.54
N ALA A 214 -15.89 -15.21 1.37
CA ALA A 214 -16.24 -15.78 0.07
C ALA A 214 -17.26 -14.96 -0.75
N ARG A 215 -17.91 -13.95 -0.15
CA ARG A 215 -18.86 -13.05 -0.81
C ARG A 215 -18.27 -11.69 -1.15
N HIS A 216 -17.04 -11.42 -0.73
CA HIS A 216 -16.40 -10.12 -0.87
C HIS A 216 -15.30 -10.12 -1.93
N GLN A 217 -15.05 -8.93 -2.46
CA GLN A 217 -13.88 -8.55 -3.25
C GLN A 217 -12.97 -7.67 -2.41
N ALA A 218 -11.66 -7.72 -2.64
CA ALA A 218 -10.71 -6.83 -1.98
C ALA A 218 -10.05 -5.88 -2.97
N LEU A 219 -9.79 -4.65 -2.51
CA LEU A 219 -8.91 -3.69 -3.15
C LEU A 219 -7.49 -3.88 -2.59
N ILE A 220 -6.49 -3.88 -3.45
CA ILE A 220 -5.09 -3.81 -2.99
C ILE A 220 -4.84 -2.39 -2.50
N ALA A 221 -4.70 -2.21 -1.19
CA ALA A 221 -4.33 -0.92 -0.61
C ALA A 221 -2.81 -0.72 -0.61
N ASP A 222 -2.05 -1.81 -0.39
CA ASP A 222 -0.58 -1.83 -0.50
C ASP A 222 -0.08 -3.20 -0.95
N GLY A 223 1.01 -3.21 -1.75
CA GLY A 223 1.68 -4.43 -2.19
C GLY A 223 1.30 -4.90 -3.60
N HIS A 224 0.98 -4.03 -4.54
CA HIS A 224 0.68 -4.37 -5.93
C HIS A 224 1.78 -5.24 -6.58
N HIS A 225 3.05 -4.89 -6.39
CA HIS A 225 4.19 -5.68 -6.87
C HIS A 225 4.23 -7.08 -6.24
N ARG A 226 3.97 -7.19 -4.92
CA ARG A 226 3.93 -8.49 -4.22
C ARG A 226 2.76 -9.35 -4.71
N TRP A 227 1.58 -8.76 -4.97
CA TRP A 227 0.46 -9.50 -5.57
C TRP A 227 0.79 -10.01 -6.97
N ALA A 228 1.38 -9.17 -7.82
CA ALA A 228 1.85 -9.59 -9.15
C ALA A 228 2.92 -10.69 -9.04
N THR A 229 3.81 -10.62 -8.05
CA THR A 229 4.77 -11.66 -7.74
C THR A 229 4.10 -12.99 -7.37
N TYR A 230 3.07 -12.98 -6.52
CA TYR A 230 2.32 -14.20 -6.18
C TYR A 230 1.70 -14.84 -7.42
N ARG A 231 1.12 -14.04 -8.31
CA ARG A 231 0.56 -14.53 -9.57
C ARG A 231 1.62 -15.15 -10.50
N THR A 232 2.78 -14.51 -10.62
CA THR A 232 3.91 -15.04 -11.39
C THR A 232 4.35 -16.39 -10.85
N LEU A 233 4.56 -16.49 -9.53
CA LEU A 233 5.02 -17.72 -8.89
C LEU A 233 3.97 -18.84 -8.94
N ARG A 234 2.70 -18.52 -8.77
CA ARG A 234 1.61 -19.49 -8.95
C ARG A 234 1.62 -20.08 -10.37
N ALA A 235 1.82 -19.25 -11.39
CA ALA A 235 1.84 -19.71 -12.78
C ALA A 235 3.04 -20.63 -13.12
N GLU A 236 4.12 -20.55 -12.33
CA GLU A 236 5.30 -21.39 -12.51
C GLU A 236 5.17 -22.78 -11.83
N HIS A 237 4.18 -22.95 -10.95
CA HIS A 237 4.04 -24.16 -10.14
C HIS A 237 2.68 -24.84 -10.38
N PRO A 238 2.65 -26.16 -10.61
CA PRO A 238 1.39 -26.90 -10.75
C PRO A 238 0.59 -26.85 -9.44
N SER A 239 -0.72 -26.59 -9.57
CA SER A 239 -1.66 -26.71 -8.42
C SER A 239 -2.03 -28.18 -8.17
N PRO A 240 -2.25 -28.60 -6.89
CA PRO A 240 -2.16 -27.78 -5.70
C PRO A 240 -0.71 -27.55 -5.23
N SER A 241 -0.40 -26.33 -4.86
CA SER A 241 0.91 -25.99 -4.34
C SER A 241 0.83 -24.88 -3.26
N PRO A 242 1.85 -24.72 -2.41
CA PRO A 242 1.90 -23.60 -1.45
C PRO A 242 1.87 -22.22 -2.12
N TRP A 243 2.23 -22.14 -3.40
CA TRP A 243 2.21 -20.92 -4.22
C TRP A 243 0.81 -20.49 -4.65
N ASP A 244 -0.21 -21.36 -4.46
CA ASP A 244 -1.60 -21.01 -4.74
C ASP A 244 -2.15 -19.93 -3.78
N HIS A 245 -1.43 -19.63 -2.71
CA HIS A 245 -1.85 -18.67 -1.68
C HIS A 245 -0.74 -17.66 -1.37
N GLY A 246 -1.13 -16.43 -1.05
CA GLY A 246 -0.25 -15.35 -0.61
C GLY A 246 -0.62 -14.81 0.76
N LEU A 247 0.37 -14.33 1.52
CA LEU A 247 0.16 -13.74 2.83
C LEU A 247 -0.46 -12.35 2.71
N VAL A 248 -1.60 -12.12 3.35
CA VAL A 248 -2.33 -10.85 3.30
C VAL A 248 -2.85 -10.45 4.68
N LEU A 249 -3.00 -9.15 4.90
CA LEU A 249 -3.83 -8.53 5.91
C LEU A 249 -5.09 -8.01 5.23
N LEU A 250 -6.26 -8.50 5.63
CA LEU A 250 -7.58 -8.06 5.19
C LEU A 250 -8.21 -7.14 6.22
N VAL A 251 -8.53 -5.90 5.83
CA VAL A 251 -9.16 -4.88 6.69
C VAL A 251 -10.55 -4.53 6.18
N ASP A 252 -11.54 -4.59 7.05
CA ASP A 252 -12.88 -4.06 6.78
C ASP A 252 -12.89 -2.53 6.93
N THR A 253 -12.99 -1.81 5.82
CA THR A 253 -12.94 -0.34 5.83
C THR A 253 -14.23 0.33 6.31
N VAL A 254 -15.32 -0.40 6.48
CA VAL A 254 -16.53 0.11 7.15
C VAL A 254 -16.27 0.27 8.65
N ARG A 255 -15.52 -0.67 9.26
CA ARG A 255 -15.19 -0.67 10.68
C ARG A 255 -13.88 0.07 10.99
N TYR A 256 -12.88 -0.11 10.14
CA TYR A 256 -11.53 0.43 10.30
C TYR A 256 -11.13 1.17 9.02
N PRO A 257 -11.66 2.38 8.78
CA PRO A 257 -11.32 3.15 7.60
C PRO A 257 -9.82 3.46 7.57
N LEU A 258 -9.18 3.21 6.43
CA LEU A 258 -7.79 3.54 6.24
C LEU A 258 -7.65 5.05 5.96
N ARG A 259 -6.50 5.60 6.35
CA ARG A 259 -6.10 6.94 5.90
C ARG A 259 -5.57 6.84 4.48
N VAL A 260 -6.19 7.54 3.56
CA VAL A 260 -5.61 7.79 2.25
C VAL A 260 -4.84 9.10 2.32
N ARG A 261 -3.54 9.05 2.06
CA ARG A 261 -2.68 10.24 2.03
C ARG A 261 -2.38 10.61 0.58
N ALA A 262 -2.23 11.89 0.33
CA ALA A 262 -1.69 12.37 -0.92
C ALA A 262 -0.19 12.02 -1.02
N ILE A 263 0.27 11.85 -2.24
CA ILE A 263 1.71 11.84 -2.55
C ILE A 263 1.99 13.15 -3.27
N HIS A 264 2.82 13.99 -2.67
CA HIS A 264 3.20 15.29 -3.23
C HIS A 264 4.28 15.13 -4.28
N ARG A 265 4.47 16.15 -5.12
CA ARG A 265 5.56 16.21 -6.10
C ARG A 265 6.52 17.33 -5.73
N LEU A 266 7.79 17.07 -5.89
CA LEU A 266 8.83 18.10 -5.92
C LEU A 266 9.40 18.15 -7.32
N LEU A 267 9.26 19.29 -7.97
CA LEU A 267 9.81 19.59 -9.29
C LEU A 267 11.14 20.29 -9.09
N HIS A 268 12.24 19.62 -9.45
CA HIS A 268 13.58 20.07 -9.09
C HIS A 268 14.05 21.29 -9.89
N ASP A 269 13.78 21.29 -11.19
CA ASP A 269 14.31 22.28 -12.12
C ASP A 269 13.29 23.37 -12.50
N LEU A 270 12.22 23.52 -11.75
CA LEU A 270 11.16 24.49 -12.00
C LEU A 270 10.97 25.39 -10.76
N PRO A 271 11.49 26.63 -10.78
CA PRO A 271 11.22 27.60 -9.73
C PRO A 271 9.72 27.92 -9.62
N VAL A 272 9.21 28.15 -8.42
CA VAL A 272 7.77 28.37 -8.19
C VAL A 272 7.24 29.61 -8.94
N GLY A 273 8.05 30.66 -9.09
CA GLY A 273 7.67 31.86 -9.87
C GLY A 273 7.42 31.54 -11.34
N ASP A 274 8.25 30.69 -11.93
CA ASP A 274 8.11 30.25 -13.33
C ASP A 274 6.90 29.29 -13.45
N ALA A 275 6.74 28.37 -12.48
CA ALA A 275 5.59 27.49 -12.43
C ALA A 275 4.26 28.26 -12.37
N VAL A 276 4.18 29.27 -11.52
CA VAL A 276 3.01 30.14 -11.38
C VAL A 276 2.76 30.96 -12.65
N SER A 277 3.81 31.55 -13.23
CA SER A 277 3.70 32.39 -14.44
C SER A 277 3.17 31.57 -15.63
N ALA A 278 3.60 30.33 -15.79
CA ALA A 278 3.15 29.45 -16.86
C ALA A 278 1.65 29.06 -16.75
N LEU A 279 0.99 29.29 -15.61
CA LEU A 279 -0.42 28.97 -15.40
C LEU A 279 -1.36 30.09 -15.87
N ASP A 280 -0.84 31.25 -16.26
CA ASP A 280 -1.67 32.40 -16.67
C ASP A 280 -2.58 32.03 -17.87
N GLY A 281 -3.85 32.36 -17.77
CA GLY A 281 -4.86 32.02 -18.77
C GLY A 281 -5.29 30.52 -18.77
N HIS A 282 -4.67 29.68 -17.95
CA HIS A 282 -4.92 28.23 -17.88
C HIS A 282 -5.60 27.79 -16.60
N PHE A 283 -5.22 28.38 -15.47
CA PHE A 283 -5.77 28.12 -14.15
C PHE A 283 -5.98 29.44 -13.41
N ARG A 284 -6.90 29.43 -12.44
CA ARG A 284 -6.92 30.51 -11.47
C ARG A 284 -5.81 30.28 -10.44
N VAL A 285 -4.96 31.28 -10.23
CA VAL A 285 -3.90 31.25 -9.22
C VAL A 285 -4.20 32.32 -8.16
N ARG A 286 -4.08 31.94 -6.90
CA ARG A 286 -4.22 32.85 -5.75
C ARG A 286 -3.06 32.65 -4.78
N ARG A 287 -2.28 33.69 -4.54
CA ARG A 287 -1.28 33.70 -3.48
C ARG A 287 -1.98 33.72 -2.12
N LEU A 288 -1.55 32.82 -1.22
CA LEU A 288 -2.05 32.72 0.14
C LEU A 288 -0.95 33.20 1.10
N GLU A 289 -1.30 34.14 1.98
CA GLU A 289 -0.42 34.64 3.04
C GLU A 289 -0.82 34.03 4.40
N THR A 290 -1.26 32.77 4.37
CA THR A 290 -1.77 32.03 5.53
C THR A 290 -0.77 30.96 5.97
N PRO A 291 -0.79 30.57 7.26
CA PRO A 291 0.03 29.48 7.74
C PRO A 291 -0.22 28.16 6.97
N PRO A 292 0.73 27.20 6.97
CA PRO A 292 0.63 25.94 6.22
C PRO A 292 -0.68 25.18 6.47
N ALA A 293 -1.10 25.06 7.72
CA ALA A 293 -2.34 24.35 8.07
C ALA A 293 -3.61 24.96 7.46
N GLU A 294 -3.70 26.30 7.46
CA GLU A 294 -4.81 27.04 6.87
C GLU A 294 -4.78 26.96 5.35
N SER A 295 -3.58 27.03 4.75
CA SER A 295 -3.40 26.87 3.30
C SER A 295 -3.82 25.47 2.84
N LEU A 296 -3.53 24.42 3.61
CA LEU A 296 -3.99 23.06 3.33
C LEU A 296 -5.51 22.91 3.49
N SER A 297 -6.13 23.62 4.43
CA SER A 297 -7.59 23.67 4.56
C SER A 297 -8.23 24.33 3.33
N THR A 298 -7.61 25.42 2.84
CA THR A 298 -8.06 26.09 1.61
C THR A 298 -7.92 25.19 0.38
N LEU A 299 -6.86 24.39 0.30
CA LEU A 299 -6.69 23.34 -0.74
C LEU A 299 -7.84 22.32 -0.66
N ALA A 300 -8.15 21.83 0.53
CA ALA A 300 -9.22 20.84 0.72
C ALA A 300 -10.60 21.38 0.30
N GLU A 301 -10.91 22.64 0.63
CA GLU A 301 -12.14 23.30 0.20
C GLU A 301 -12.22 23.44 -1.33
N ALA A 302 -11.13 23.83 -1.96
CA ALA A 302 -11.05 23.95 -3.42
C ALA A 302 -11.20 22.58 -4.10
N ALA A 303 -10.51 21.55 -3.59
CA ALA A 303 -10.56 20.18 -4.10
C ALA A 303 -11.96 19.53 -3.98
N ALA A 304 -12.80 19.99 -3.05
CA ALA A 304 -14.18 19.56 -2.94
C ALA A 304 -15.06 20.01 -4.12
N THR A 305 -14.64 21.03 -4.87
CA THR A 305 -15.40 21.63 -5.97
C THR A 305 -14.82 21.36 -7.35
N GLY A 306 -13.59 20.85 -7.45
CA GLY A 306 -12.90 20.56 -8.70
C GLY A 306 -11.41 20.34 -8.48
N ASN A 307 -10.65 20.25 -9.56
CA ASN A 307 -9.21 20.08 -9.46
C ASN A 307 -8.53 21.27 -8.77
N ALA A 308 -7.66 20.95 -7.80
CA ALA A 308 -6.93 21.96 -7.04
C ALA A 308 -5.55 21.44 -6.59
N PHE A 309 -4.59 22.37 -6.60
CA PHE A 309 -3.21 22.13 -6.19
C PHE A 309 -2.72 23.30 -5.33
N LEU A 310 -1.74 23.05 -4.48
CA LEU A 310 -1.07 24.11 -3.74
C LEU A 310 0.42 24.07 -4.09
N LEU A 311 0.92 25.15 -4.70
CA LEU A 311 2.35 25.27 -5.02
C LEU A 311 3.06 26.01 -3.89
N ALA A 312 4.31 25.62 -3.60
CA ALA A 312 5.18 26.27 -2.64
C ALA A 312 6.66 26.18 -3.08
N GLY A 313 7.50 27.12 -2.61
CA GLY A 313 8.94 27.15 -2.92
C GLY A 313 9.59 28.52 -2.77
N ASP A 314 8.82 29.59 -2.50
CA ASP A 314 9.29 30.96 -2.34
C ASP A 314 8.88 31.60 -0.99
N GLY A 315 8.61 30.77 0.01
CA GLY A 315 8.11 31.20 1.32
C GLY A 315 6.63 31.55 1.32
N ALA A 316 5.90 31.29 0.22
CA ALA A 316 4.46 31.49 0.12
C ALA A 316 3.77 30.23 -0.46
N PHE A 317 2.45 30.20 -0.31
CA PHE A 317 1.61 29.19 -0.95
C PHE A 317 0.80 29.82 -2.08
N HIS A 318 0.66 29.10 -3.18
CA HIS A 318 -0.13 29.51 -4.34
C HIS A 318 -1.21 28.45 -4.60
N LEU A 319 -2.46 28.78 -4.33
CA LEU A 319 -3.59 27.91 -4.68
C LEU A 319 -3.87 28.00 -6.17
N VAL A 320 -3.83 26.85 -6.84
CA VAL A 320 -4.09 26.66 -8.27
C VAL A 320 -5.37 25.84 -8.39
N ASP A 321 -6.43 26.46 -8.92
CA ASP A 321 -7.73 25.83 -9.09
C ASP A 321 -8.43 26.29 -10.38
N ARG A 322 -9.65 25.81 -10.64
CA ARG A 322 -10.47 26.19 -11.79
C ARG A 322 -9.72 26.13 -13.12
N PRO A 323 -9.27 24.95 -13.55
CA PRO A 323 -8.63 24.79 -14.85
C PRO A 323 -9.55 25.23 -15.99
N ASP A 324 -8.96 25.75 -17.07
CA ASP A 324 -9.67 25.99 -18.32
C ASP A 324 -10.23 24.66 -18.87
N PRO A 325 -11.55 24.51 -19.03
CA PRO A 325 -12.15 23.28 -19.56
C PRO A 325 -11.66 22.90 -20.96
N ALA A 326 -11.35 23.93 -21.81
CA ALA A 326 -10.85 23.68 -23.15
C ALA A 326 -9.41 23.13 -23.12
N LEU A 327 -8.59 23.55 -22.17
CA LEU A 327 -7.27 22.96 -21.93
C LEU A 327 -7.40 21.49 -21.48
N LEU A 328 -8.22 21.18 -20.49
CA LEU A 328 -8.43 19.80 -20.04
C LEU A 328 -8.96 18.89 -21.16
N ALA A 329 -9.88 19.38 -21.98
CA ALA A 329 -10.42 18.62 -23.11
C ALA A 329 -9.35 18.23 -24.15
N ARG A 330 -8.26 19.03 -24.27
CA ARG A 330 -7.16 18.75 -25.21
C ARG A 330 -6.05 17.88 -24.62
N THR A 331 -5.87 17.92 -23.30
CA THR A 331 -4.70 17.33 -22.64
C THR A 331 -4.99 16.03 -21.90
N VAL A 332 -6.24 15.85 -21.43
CA VAL A 332 -6.66 14.64 -20.71
C VAL A 332 -7.27 13.64 -21.69
N PRO A 333 -6.82 12.38 -21.74
CA PRO A 333 -7.34 11.34 -22.62
C PRO A 333 -8.87 11.19 -22.54
N ALA A 334 -9.57 11.31 -23.68
CA ALA A 334 -11.03 11.29 -23.73
C ALA A 334 -11.63 9.88 -23.63
N ASP A 335 -10.83 8.85 -23.89
CA ASP A 335 -11.20 7.43 -23.87
C ASP A 335 -11.24 6.82 -22.47
N ARG A 336 -10.85 7.57 -21.44
CA ARG A 336 -10.87 7.16 -20.03
C ARG A 336 -12.18 7.53 -19.34
N PRO A 337 -12.61 6.76 -18.32
CA PRO A 337 -13.79 7.11 -17.51
C PRO A 337 -13.70 8.51 -16.91
N GLU A 338 -14.84 9.17 -16.72
CA GLU A 338 -14.89 10.52 -16.15
C GLU A 338 -14.21 10.59 -14.77
N ALA A 339 -14.45 9.61 -13.91
CA ALA A 339 -13.80 9.54 -12.59
C ALA A 339 -12.27 9.51 -12.67
N TRP A 340 -11.67 8.92 -13.71
CA TRP A 340 -10.23 8.93 -13.96
C TRP A 340 -9.76 10.27 -14.51
N ARG A 341 -10.55 10.84 -15.43
CA ARG A 341 -10.21 12.11 -16.10
C ARG A 341 -10.21 13.30 -15.14
N THR A 342 -11.01 13.24 -14.10
CA THR A 342 -11.17 14.29 -13.07
C THR A 342 -10.24 14.11 -11.87
N LEU A 343 -9.39 13.07 -11.82
CA LEU A 343 -8.39 12.93 -10.76
C LEU A 343 -7.38 14.07 -10.81
N ASP A 344 -7.04 14.63 -9.65
CA ASP A 344 -5.96 15.63 -9.56
C ASP A 344 -4.64 15.08 -10.09
N ALA A 345 -4.32 13.81 -9.82
CA ALA A 345 -3.14 13.16 -10.37
C ALA A 345 -3.15 13.11 -11.91
N THR A 346 -4.31 12.87 -12.52
CA THR A 346 -4.45 12.90 -13.99
C THR A 346 -4.21 14.29 -14.55
N VAL A 347 -4.87 15.29 -13.96
CA VAL A 347 -4.70 16.70 -14.41
C VAL A 347 -3.26 17.16 -14.18
N LEU A 348 -2.65 16.80 -13.06
CA LEU A 348 -1.25 17.12 -12.80
C LEU A 348 -0.33 16.53 -13.88
N HIS A 349 -0.44 15.21 -14.14
CA HIS A 349 0.47 14.57 -15.11
C HIS A 349 0.18 14.95 -16.55
N SER A 350 -1.10 14.85 -16.98
CA SER A 350 -1.46 15.07 -18.39
C SER A 350 -1.49 16.54 -18.79
N THR A 351 -1.87 17.45 -17.89
CA THR A 351 -2.04 18.87 -18.19
C THR A 351 -0.86 19.69 -17.68
N LEU A 352 -0.60 19.66 -16.38
CA LEU A 352 0.41 20.54 -15.79
C LEU A 352 1.83 20.12 -16.17
N LEU A 353 2.25 18.90 -15.87
CA LEU A 353 3.62 18.45 -16.14
C LEU A 353 3.89 18.36 -17.64
N ALA A 354 3.04 17.67 -18.38
CA ALA A 354 3.30 17.39 -19.78
C ALA A 354 3.06 18.61 -20.71
N HIS A 355 2.02 19.43 -20.44
CA HIS A 355 1.57 20.47 -21.38
C HIS A 355 1.91 21.89 -20.97
N VAL A 356 1.81 22.21 -19.68
CA VAL A 356 2.02 23.60 -19.21
C VAL A 356 3.48 23.83 -18.81
N TRP A 357 4.02 22.91 -18.01
CA TRP A 357 5.39 23.05 -17.48
C TRP A 357 6.46 22.33 -18.29
N HIS A 358 6.06 21.41 -19.18
CA HIS A 358 6.97 20.59 -19.99
C HIS A 358 8.03 19.86 -19.16
N VAL A 359 7.64 19.38 -17.98
CA VAL A 359 8.49 18.62 -17.06
C VAL A 359 8.29 17.12 -17.32
N PRO A 360 9.35 16.38 -17.71
CA PRO A 360 9.29 14.93 -17.82
C PRO A 360 9.03 14.28 -16.45
N ASP A 361 8.06 13.38 -16.37
CA ASP A 361 7.69 12.70 -15.11
C ASP A 361 8.24 11.27 -14.97
N ASP A 362 9.04 10.83 -15.93
CA ASP A 362 9.63 9.50 -16.03
C ASP A 362 10.97 9.35 -15.31
N SER A 363 11.52 10.44 -14.78
CA SER A 363 12.84 10.48 -14.13
C SER A 363 12.80 11.14 -12.76
N ALA A 364 13.43 10.48 -11.78
CA ALA A 364 13.65 11.05 -10.45
C ALA A 364 14.55 12.30 -10.46
N ALA A 365 15.22 12.59 -11.57
CA ALA A 365 15.98 13.83 -11.74
C ALA A 365 15.08 15.06 -11.83
N HIS A 366 13.88 14.92 -12.38
CA HIS A 366 12.94 16.01 -12.57
C HIS A 366 11.82 16.04 -11.53
N VAL A 367 11.30 14.86 -11.13
CA VAL A 367 10.16 14.76 -10.22
C VAL A 367 10.45 13.79 -9.09
N SER A 368 10.42 14.26 -7.85
CA SER A 368 10.41 13.42 -6.66
C SER A 368 9.01 13.30 -6.09
N TYR A 369 8.72 12.12 -5.50
CA TYR A 369 7.46 11.79 -4.85
C TYR A 369 7.66 11.74 -3.33
N ILE A 370 6.99 12.60 -2.60
CA ILE A 370 7.19 12.76 -1.16
C ILE A 370 5.84 12.70 -0.44
N HIS A 371 5.77 11.94 0.65
CA HIS A 371 4.53 11.76 1.42
C HIS A 371 4.30 12.84 2.49
N ASP A 372 5.39 13.40 3.01
CA ASP A 372 5.34 14.42 4.04
C ASP A 372 5.27 15.83 3.44
N THR A 373 4.25 16.58 3.83
CA THR A 373 3.98 17.92 3.32
C THR A 373 5.10 18.91 3.70
N ALA A 374 5.51 18.91 4.98
CA ALA A 374 6.52 19.83 5.48
C ALA A 374 7.86 19.57 4.80
N ALA A 375 8.28 18.30 4.75
CA ALA A 375 9.51 17.90 4.07
C ALA A 375 9.50 18.24 2.58
N THR A 376 8.33 18.22 1.91
CA THR A 376 8.21 18.60 0.50
C THR A 376 8.45 20.09 0.33
N VAL A 377 7.83 20.93 1.17
CA VAL A 377 7.98 22.39 1.13
C VAL A 377 9.43 22.80 1.47
N GLU A 378 9.96 22.31 2.60
CA GLU A 378 11.35 22.60 3.01
C GLU A 378 12.37 22.24 1.94
N LYS A 379 12.14 21.11 1.26
CA LYS A 379 13.05 20.68 0.19
C LYS A 379 12.93 21.57 -1.03
N ALA A 380 11.72 22.00 -1.41
CA ALA A 380 11.53 22.94 -2.51
C ALA A 380 12.20 24.29 -2.23
N GLU A 381 12.02 24.83 -1.02
CA GLU A 381 12.64 26.10 -0.61
C GLU A 381 14.17 26.02 -0.57
N ARG A 382 14.72 24.93 -0.06
CA ARG A 382 16.17 24.74 0.01
C ARG A 382 16.81 24.54 -1.36
N ASP A 383 16.18 23.75 -2.22
CA ASP A 383 16.76 23.32 -3.51
C ASP A 383 16.35 24.25 -4.68
N GLY A 384 15.44 25.20 -4.45
CA GLY A 384 14.98 26.19 -5.45
C GLY A 384 13.95 25.67 -6.45
N GLY A 385 13.30 24.54 -6.15
CA GLY A 385 12.27 23.92 -6.99
C GLY A 385 10.83 24.30 -6.59
N THR A 386 9.86 23.56 -7.11
CA THR A 386 8.43 23.73 -6.80
C THR A 386 7.87 22.51 -6.09
N ALA A 387 7.36 22.69 -4.88
CA ALA A 387 6.49 21.72 -4.22
C ALA A 387 5.08 21.80 -4.82
N VAL A 388 4.54 20.69 -5.30
CA VAL A 388 3.14 20.56 -5.72
C VAL A 388 2.43 19.71 -4.68
N LEU A 389 1.70 20.36 -3.79
CA LEU A 389 0.92 19.69 -2.75
C LEU A 389 -0.45 19.32 -3.29
N MET A 390 -0.85 18.08 -3.03
CA MET A 390 -2.07 17.50 -3.54
C MET A 390 -3.03 17.19 -2.40
N HIS A 391 -4.34 17.23 -2.68
CA HIS A 391 -5.37 16.71 -1.80
C HIS A 391 -5.49 15.18 -1.96
N PRO A 392 -5.73 14.40 -0.89
CA PRO A 392 -5.94 12.97 -0.99
C PRO A 392 -7.19 12.62 -1.81
N VAL A 393 -7.07 11.61 -2.67
CA VAL A 393 -8.24 11.05 -3.36
C VAL A 393 -9.08 10.23 -2.37
N ARG A 394 -10.40 10.23 -2.55
CA ARG A 394 -11.31 9.42 -1.72
C ARG A 394 -11.21 7.94 -2.07
N GLU A 395 -11.23 7.06 -1.06
CA GLU A 395 -11.17 5.59 -1.25
C GLU A 395 -12.25 5.08 -2.21
N GLU A 396 -13.45 5.64 -2.16
CA GLU A 396 -14.57 5.24 -3.01
C GLU A 396 -14.25 5.40 -4.49
N VAL A 397 -13.55 6.48 -4.87
CA VAL A 397 -13.12 6.74 -6.26
C VAL A 397 -12.08 5.71 -6.68
N VAL A 398 -11.11 5.41 -5.82
CA VAL A 398 -10.09 4.38 -6.09
C VAL A 398 -10.73 3.03 -6.32
N ARG A 399 -11.66 2.64 -5.46
CA ARG A 399 -12.38 1.37 -5.50
C ARG A 399 -13.26 1.25 -6.76
N GLU A 400 -13.93 2.33 -7.12
CA GLU A 400 -14.77 2.36 -8.31
C GLU A 400 -13.94 2.18 -9.59
N LEU A 401 -12.82 2.90 -9.72
CA LEU A 401 -11.90 2.74 -10.86
C LEU A 401 -11.33 1.32 -10.91
N ALA A 402 -10.90 0.77 -9.78
CA ALA A 402 -10.41 -0.60 -9.71
C ALA A 402 -11.48 -1.63 -10.10
N ARG A 403 -12.75 -1.40 -9.72
CA ARG A 403 -13.89 -2.22 -10.16
C ARG A 403 -14.15 -2.13 -11.66
N GLN A 404 -13.83 -1.03 -12.30
CA GLN A 404 -13.90 -0.88 -13.75
C GLN A 404 -12.67 -1.47 -14.46
N GLY A 405 -11.68 -1.97 -13.73
CA GLY A 405 -10.40 -2.45 -14.28
C GLY A 405 -9.50 -1.31 -14.78
N VAL A 406 -9.70 -0.11 -14.26
CA VAL A 406 -8.94 1.09 -14.65
C VAL A 406 -7.88 1.37 -13.61
N THR A 407 -6.62 1.37 -14.02
CA THR A 407 -5.50 1.76 -13.19
C THR A 407 -5.37 3.29 -13.11
N MET A 408 -5.06 3.78 -11.92
CA MET A 408 -4.82 5.20 -11.68
C MET A 408 -3.41 5.60 -12.16
N PRO A 409 -3.15 6.89 -12.38
CA PRO A 409 -1.78 7.36 -12.58
C PRO A 409 -0.88 6.93 -11.42
N ARG A 410 0.39 6.65 -11.72
CA ARG A 410 1.35 6.19 -10.70
C ARG A 410 1.45 7.17 -9.53
N LYS A 411 1.64 6.61 -8.33
CA LYS A 411 1.82 7.41 -7.11
C LYS A 411 0.67 8.40 -6.84
N SER A 412 -0.57 7.97 -7.12
CA SER A 412 -1.78 8.76 -6.86
C SER A 412 -2.26 8.64 -5.42
N THR A 413 -1.97 7.52 -4.75
CA THR A 413 -2.50 7.19 -3.43
C THR A 413 -1.45 6.58 -2.52
N SER A 414 -1.57 6.85 -1.23
CA SER A 414 -0.84 6.14 -0.19
C SER A 414 -1.82 5.75 0.92
N PHE A 415 -2.19 4.49 0.94
CA PHE A 415 -3.02 3.94 2.01
C PHE A 415 -2.18 3.63 3.25
N GLY A 416 -2.74 3.89 4.41
CA GLY A 416 -2.06 3.61 5.67
C GLY A 416 -2.99 3.52 6.88
N PRO A 417 -2.44 3.05 7.99
CA PRO A 417 -1.06 2.62 8.17
C PRO A 417 -0.77 1.31 7.44
N LYS A 418 0.45 1.13 6.94
CA LYS A 418 0.89 -0.13 6.36
C LYS A 418 1.23 -1.13 7.47
N PRO A 419 0.97 -2.44 7.30
CA PRO A 419 1.33 -3.43 8.31
C PRO A 419 2.84 -3.51 8.48
N ALA A 420 3.30 -3.63 9.74
CA ALA A 420 4.71 -3.84 10.02
C ALA A 420 5.19 -5.21 9.54
N SER A 421 6.42 -5.28 9.06
CA SER A 421 7.12 -6.51 8.67
C SER A 421 7.81 -7.13 9.87
N GLY A 422 7.84 -8.48 9.94
CA GLY A 422 8.52 -9.22 11.01
C GLY A 422 7.61 -9.70 12.15
N LEU A 423 6.31 -9.40 12.16
CA LEU A 423 5.41 -9.89 13.21
C LEU A 423 4.89 -11.30 12.94
N VAL A 424 4.57 -11.61 11.69
CA VAL A 424 4.24 -12.97 11.23
C VAL A 424 4.60 -13.12 9.75
N LEU A 425 5.26 -14.22 9.43
CA LEU A 425 5.64 -14.63 8.08
C LEU A 425 4.95 -15.95 7.76
N ARG A 426 4.90 -16.30 6.46
CA ARG A 426 4.35 -17.59 6.02
C ARG A 426 5.44 -18.36 5.26
N ALA A 427 5.92 -19.46 5.85
CA ALA A 427 6.75 -20.44 5.14
C ALA A 427 5.90 -21.20 4.10
N LEU A 428 6.52 -21.56 2.97
CA LEU A 428 5.88 -22.26 1.84
C LEU A 428 6.23 -23.76 1.81
N ASP A 429 7.14 -24.20 2.65
CA ASP A 429 7.65 -25.56 2.81
C ASP A 429 7.07 -26.27 4.04
N GLY A 430 5.78 -26.07 4.29
CA GLY A 430 5.06 -26.61 5.45
C GLY A 430 3.94 -27.55 5.08
#